data_389da5e3da3c3ec992e5341228aa1500
#
_entry.id   389da5e3da3c3ec992e5341228aa1500
#
_cell.length_a   1.000
_cell.length_b   1.000
_cell.length_c   1.000
_cell.angle_alpha   90.00
_cell.angle_beta   90.00
_cell.angle_gamma   90.00
#
_symmetry.space_group_name_H-M   'P 1'
#
loop_
_entity.id
_entity.type
_entity.pdbx_description
1 polymer ?
#
loop_
_entity_poly.entity_id
_entity_poly.type
_entity_poly.pdbx_seq_one_letter_code
_entity_poly.pdbx_strand_id
1 'polypeptide(L)'
;MPSPDSVPLEVLERAFQELRAVLGQPDRLNPAHSDPLYYFVYRPQHVLAVKRRLAGWMGILRNDGFEPVRVSLADIVHELIDESGRWEAWLELEHEAEPGDVNQAIREVLARNRALVNCVAERIAAGGPRTIVLLTEDELLHPYFRTRAIESALVGRVPHPTVIFYPGRRVGQYGLHFLGYYPEDGNYRSTLVGGLE
;
A
#
# COMPACT_ATOMS: atom_id res chain seq x y z
N MET A 1 -9.96 9.34 32.22
CA MET A 1 -8.89 9.56 31.23
C MET A 1 -9.07 8.54 30.14
N PRO A 2 -9.12 8.90 28.85
CA PRO A 2 -9.13 7.92 27.79
C PRO A 2 -7.84 7.07 27.87
N SER A 3 -7.97 5.79 27.62
CA SER A 3 -6.83 4.87 27.56
C SER A 3 -5.83 5.36 26.49
N PRO A 4 -4.52 5.26 26.70
CA PRO A 4 -3.53 5.66 25.70
C PRO A 4 -3.71 4.97 24.33
N ASP A 5 -4.44 3.85 24.31
CA ASP A 5 -4.81 3.12 23.07
C ASP A 5 -6.07 3.68 22.37
N SER A 6 -6.83 4.59 22.98
CA SER A 6 -8.08 5.12 22.42
C SER A 6 -7.85 6.25 21.40
N VAL A 7 -6.86 7.09 21.63
CA VAL A 7 -6.53 8.24 20.77
C VAL A 7 -6.09 7.79 19.36
N PRO A 8 -5.23 6.75 19.19
CA PRO A 8 -4.88 6.24 17.87
C PRO A 8 -6.08 5.71 17.08
N LEU A 9 -7.06 5.11 17.77
CA LEU A 9 -8.24 4.52 17.12
C LEU A 9 -9.17 5.57 16.54
N GLU A 10 -9.43 6.66 17.27
CA GLU A 10 -10.29 7.75 16.80
C GLU A 10 -9.71 8.44 15.57
N VAL A 11 -8.39 8.62 15.53
CA VAL A 11 -7.70 9.20 14.36
C VAL A 11 -7.84 8.30 13.15
N LEU A 12 -7.63 7.00 13.31
CA LEU A 12 -7.76 6.03 12.22
C LEU A 12 -9.21 5.93 11.72
N GLU A 13 -10.20 5.92 12.62
CA GLU A 13 -11.60 5.90 12.23
C GLU A 13 -12.03 7.17 11.48
N ARG A 14 -11.53 8.33 11.90
CA ARG A 14 -11.76 9.59 11.18
C ARG A 14 -11.18 9.54 9.77
N ALA A 15 -9.93 9.08 9.63
CA ALA A 15 -9.29 8.90 8.34
C ALA A 15 -10.06 7.91 7.45
N PHE A 16 -10.60 6.83 8.04
CA PHE A 16 -11.41 5.88 7.30
C PHE A 16 -12.76 6.48 6.85
N GLN A 17 -13.41 7.31 7.66
CA GLN A 17 -14.61 8.04 7.24
C GLN A 17 -14.30 9.04 6.10
N GLU A 18 -13.15 9.71 6.15
CA GLU A 18 -12.68 10.57 5.06
C GLU A 18 -12.50 9.75 3.76
N LEU A 19 -11.88 8.57 3.85
CA LEU A 19 -11.75 7.66 2.71
C LEU A 19 -13.12 7.28 2.13
N ARG A 20 -14.06 6.87 2.98
CA ARG A 20 -15.43 6.52 2.55
C ARG A 20 -16.12 7.67 1.83
N ALA A 21 -15.97 8.90 2.36
CA ALA A 21 -16.55 10.08 1.74
C ALA A 21 -15.97 10.36 0.35
N VAL A 22 -14.67 10.12 0.16
CA VAL A 22 -14.01 10.25 -1.15
C VAL A 22 -14.47 9.14 -2.10
N LEU A 23 -14.52 7.90 -1.64
CA LEU A 23 -14.97 6.74 -2.43
C LEU A 23 -16.47 6.83 -2.80
N GLY A 24 -17.26 7.53 -2.03
CA GLY A 24 -18.68 7.80 -2.32
C GLY A 24 -18.93 8.84 -3.43
N GLN A 25 -17.87 9.43 -4.04
CA GLN A 25 -17.97 10.41 -5.12
C GLN A 25 -17.78 9.73 -6.49
N PRO A 26 -18.84 9.51 -7.29
CA PRO A 26 -18.74 8.75 -8.54
C PRO A 26 -17.73 9.29 -9.54
N ASP A 27 -17.60 10.63 -9.63
CA ASP A 27 -16.68 11.28 -10.57
C ASP A 27 -15.21 10.97 -10.26
N ARG A 28 -14.89 10.73 -8.99
CA ARG A 28 -13.53 10.37 -8.56
C ARG A 28 -13.18 8.90 -8.76
N LEU A 29 -14.18 8.07 -8.97
CA LEU A 29 -14.01 6.64 -9.23
C LEU A 29 -13.87 6.32 -10.72
N ASN A 30 -14.07 7.31 -11.59
CA ASN A 30 -14.04 7.10 -13.02
C ASN A 30 -12.61 7.18 -13.56
N PRO A 31 -12.01 6.07 -14.04
CA PRO A 31 -10.65 6.04 -14.58
C PRO A 31 -10.45 6.96 -15.79
N ALA A 32 -11.52 7.34 -16.49
CA ALA A 32 -11.44 8.25 -17.62
C ALA A 32 -11.10 9.71 -17.23
N HIS A 33 -11.32 10.07 -15.96
CA HIS A 33 -11.01 11.42 -15.47
C HIS A 33 -9.63 11.50 -14.77
N SER A 34 -9.26 10.45 -14.02
CA SER A 34 -7.96 10.31 -13.36
C SER A 34 -7.79 8.86 -12.91
N ASP A 35 -6.55 8.40 -12.73
CA ASP A 35 -6.31 7.12 -12.11
C ASP A 35 -6.96 7.10 -10.72
N PRO A 36 -7.85 6.14 -10.41
CA PRO A 36 -8.54 6.08 -9.12
C PRO A 36 -7.63 5.47 -8.05
N LEU A 37 -6.52 6.15 -7.79
CA LEU A 37 -5.50 5.75 -6.85
C LEU A 37 -5.50 6.68 -5.63
N TYR A 38 -5.57 6.10 -4.45
CA TYR A 38 -5.72 6.79 -3.17
C TYR A 38 -4.65 6.31 -2.20
N TYR A 39 -4.21 7.19 -1.31
CA TYR A 39 -3.36 6.84 -0.18
C TYR A 39 -4.15 6.98 1.11
N PHE A 40 -4.24 5.91 1.87
CA PHE A 40 -4.68 5.93 3.26
C PHE A 40 -3.43 6.07 4.14
N VAL A 41 -3.13 7.31 4.54
CA VAL A 41 -1.92 7.63 5.28
C VAL A 41 -2.15 7.50 6.77
N TYR A 42 -1.28 6.78 7.47
CA TYR A 42 -1.33 6.60 8.92
C TYR A 42 0.07 6.54 9.51
N ARG A 43 0.21 6.91 10.78
CA ARG A 43 1.53 6.86 11.43
C ARG A 43 2.06 5.43 11.55
N PRO A 44 3.37 5.20 11.38
CA PRO A 44 3.98 3.86 11.42
C PRO A 44 3.67 3.07 12.70
N GLN A 45 3.59 3.75 13.87
CA GLN A 45 3.21 3.09 15.12
C GLN A 45 1.80 2.52 15.12
N HIS A 46 0.95 2.89 14.18
CA HIS A 46 -0.43 2.41 14.06
C HIS A 46 -0.57 1.19 13.14
N VAL A 47 0.50 0.66 12.56
CA VAL A 47 0.48 -0.51 11.64
C VAL A 47 -0.37 -1.66 12.20
N LEU A 48 -0.13 -2.05 13.46
CA LEU A 48 -0.88 -3.16 14.07
C LEU A 48 -2.36 -2.82 14.30
N ALA A 49 -2.68 -1.56 14.61
CA ALA A 49 -4.06 -1.12 14.77
C ALA A 49 -4.80 -1.16 13.42
N VAL A 50 -4.17 -0.70 12.34
CA VAL A 50 -4.71 -0.78 10.97
C VAL A 50 -4.96 -2.24 10.58
N LYS A 51 -3.99 -3.14 10.78
CA LYS A 51 -4.14 -4.58 10.47
C LYS A 51 -5.34 -5.20 11.21
N ARG A 52 -5.55 -4.86 12.47
CA ARG A 52 -6.70 -5.35 13.26
C ARG A 52 -8.04 -4.80 12.77
N ARG A 53 -8.08 -3.56 12.26
CA ARG A 53 -9.30 -2.90 11.79
C ARG A 53 -9.69 -3.26 10.36
N LEU A 54 -8.74 -3.70 9.55
CA LEU A 54 -8.92 -3.89 8.12
C LEU A 54 -10.14 -4.77 7.78
N ALA A 55 -10.31 -5.91 8.47
CA ALA A 55 -11.45 -6.79 8.24
C ALA A 55 -12.80 -6.10 8.51
N GLY A 56 -12.88 -5.30 9.58
CA GLY A 56 -14.08 -4.50 9.91
C GLY A 56 -14.34 -3.43 8.86
N TRP A 57 -13.31 -2.70 8.42
CA TRP A 57 -13.43 -1.70 7.37
C TRP A 57 -13.87 -2.31 6.03
N MET A 58 -13.36 -3.49 5.69
CA MET A 58 -13.85 -4.22 4.51
C MET A 58 -15.33 -4.59 4.63
N GLY A 59 -15.80 -4.95 5.84
CA GLY A 59 -17.22 -5.19 6.12
C GLY A 59 -18.05 -3.93 5.87
N ILE A 60 -17.59 -2.77 6.34
CA ILE A 60 -18.26 -1.48 6.12
C ILE A 60 -18.32 -1.14 4.62
N LEU A 61 -17.22 -1.29 3.89
CA LEU A 61 -17.19 -1.05 2.45
C LEU A 61 -18.16 -1.97 1.68
N ARG A 62 -18.33 -3.23 2.12
CA ARG A 62 -19.35 -4.11 1.54
C ARG A 62 -20.77 -3.57 1.76
N ASN A 63 -21.05 -3.05 2.95
CA ASN A 63 -22.35 -2.43 3.25
C ASN A 63 -22.58 -1.16 2.43
N ASP A 64 -21.51 -0.46 2.04
CA ASP A 64 -21.57 0.69 1.13
C ASP A 64 -21.73 0.27 -0.36
N GLY A 65 -21.81 -1.03 -0.65
CA GLY A 65 -22.07 -1.58 -1.99
C GLY A 65 -20.82 -1.93 -2.81
N PHE A 66 -19.63 -1.85 -2.20
CA PHE A 66 -18.39 -2.23 -2.85
C PHE A 66 -18.01 -3.70 -2.64
N GLU A 67 -17.07 -4.17 -3.41
CA GLU A 67 -16.43 -5.47 -3.27
C GLU A 67 -14.94 -5.29 -2.90
N PRO A 68 -14.62 -5.11 -1.61
CA PRO A 68 -13.25 -4.87 -1.21
C PRO A 68 -12.40 -6.13 -1.33
N VAL A 69 -11.28 -6.02 -2.04
CA VAL A 69 -10.27 -7.06 -2.21
C VAL A 69 -8.97 -6.58 -1.58
N ARG A 70 -8.44 -7.35 -0.63
CA ARG A 70 -7.11 -7.10 -0.08
C ARG A 70 -6.06 -7.70 -1.00
N VAL A 71 -5.08 -6.89 -1.38
CA VAL A 71 -3.85 -7.32 -2.06
C VAL A 71 -2.69 -7.01 -1.12
N SER A 72 -2.02 -8.04 -0.65
CA SER A 72 -0.87 -7.93 0.25
C SER A 72 0.41 -7.79 -0.58
N LEU A 73 1.14 -6.70 -0.39
CA LEU A 73 2.47 -6.51 -0.99
C LEU A 73 3.49 -7.49 -0.43
N ALA A 74 3.33 -7.89 0.84
CA ALA A 74 4.17 -8.91 1.47
C ALA A 74 4.01 -10.26 0.77
N ASP A 75 2.75 -10.68 0.53
CA ASP A 75 2.47 -11.95 -0.13
C ASP A 75 3.06 -11.96 -1.55
N ILE A 76 2.92 -10.88 -2.30
CA ILE A 76 3.51 -10.74 -3.64
C ILE A 76 5.03 -10.82 -3.59
N VAL A 77 5.68 -10.16 -2.63
CA VAL A 77 7.14 -10.22 -2.48
C VAL A 77 7.58 -11.65 -2.20
N HIS A 78 6.90 -12.36 -1.28
CA HIS A 78 7.22 -13.74 -0.96
C HIS A 78 7.01 -14.67 -2.16
N GLU A 79 5.88 -14.56 -2.88
CA GLU A 79 5.61 -15.33 -4.10
C GLU A 79 6.73 -15.15 -5.13
N LEU A 80 7.15 -13.92 -5.42
CA LEU A 80 8.21 -13.64 -6.39
C LEU A 80 9.58 -14.18 -5.95
N ILE A 81 9.86 -14.16 -4.64
CA ILE A 81 11.09 -14.76 -4.08
C ILE A 81 11.05 -16.27 -4.26
N ASP A 82 9.95 -16.92 -3.90
CA ASP A 82 9.79 -18.37 -4.03
C ASP A 82 9.88 -18.82 -5.51
N GLU A 83 9.18 -18.12 -6.40
CA GLU A 83 9.23 -18.37 -7.84
C GLU A 83 10.64 -18.17 -8.45
N SER A 84 11.48 -17.35 -7.82
CA SER A 84 12.85 -17.15 -8.28
C SER A 84 13.72 -18.42 -8.17
N GLY A 85 13.34 -19.37 -7.31
CA GLY A 85 14.07 -20.58 -7.00
C GLY A 85 15.43 -20.34 -6.30
N ARG A 86 15.65 -19.13 -5.77
CA ARG A 86 16.93 -18.73 -5.16
C ARG A 86 16.98 -18.87 -3.66
N TRP A 87 15.86 -19.23 -3.02
CA TRP A 87 15.72 -19.21 -1.58
C TRP A 87 16.76 -20.09 -0.87
N GLU A 88 16.93 -21.34 -1.32
CA GLU A 88 17.89 -22.26 -0.75
C GLU A 88 19.34 -21.77 -0.88
N ALA A 89 19.70 -21.27 -2.06
CA ALA A 89 21.02 -20.70 -2.27
C ALA A 89 21.30 -19.46 -1.39
N TRP A 90 20.29 -18.66 -1.11
CA TRP A 90 20.43 -17.52 -0.21
C TRP A 90 20.59 -17.97 1.24
N LEU A 91 19.87 -19.02 1.70
CA LEU A 91 20.04 -19.57 3.03
C LEU A 91 21.45 -20.14 3.24
N GLU A 92 22.02 -20.80 2.23
CA GLU A 92 23.40 -21.28 2.29
C GLU A 92 24.43 -20.16 2.42
N LEU A 93 24.18 -19.03 1.75
CA LEU A 93 25.05 -17.86 1.75
C LEU A 93 24.82 -16.89 2.91
N GLU A 94 23.71 -17.03 3.66
CA GLU A 94 23.29 -16.09 4.69
C GLU A 94 24.38 -15.84 5.74
N HIS A 95 25.15 -16.86 6.10
CA HIS A 95 26.19 -16.75 7.10
C HIS A 95 27.44 -15.98 6.62
N GLU A 96 27.66 -15.86 5.32
CA GLU A 96 28.81 -15.22 4.70
C GLU A 96 28.46 -13.88 4.03
N ALA A 97 27.17 -13.66 3.72
CA ALA A 97 26.71 -12.48 3.00
C ALA A 97 26.53 -11.28 3.93
N GLU A 98 26.94 -10.13 3.44
CA GLU A 98 26.61 -8.86 4.10
C GLU A 98 25.11 -8.54 3.90
N PRO A 99 24.44 -7.90 4.88
CA PRO A 99 23.02 -7.53 4.76
C PRO A 99 22.68 -6.73 3.49
N GLY A 100 23.66 -5.97 3.00
CA GLY A 100 23.53 -5.20 1.76
C GLY A 100 23.40 -6.10 0.51
N ASP A 101 24.12 -7.22 0.49
CA ASP A 101 24.12 -8.15 -0.66
C ASP A 101 22.77 -8.90 -0.73
N VAL A 102 22.23 -9.32 0.41
CA VAL A 102 20.90 -9.94 0.51
C VAL A 102 19.83 -8.97 0.01
N ASN A 103 19.87 -7.73 0.48
CA ASN A 103 18.93 -6.70 0.04
C ASN A 103 19.01 -6.44 -1.46
N GLN A 104 20.23 -6.45 -2.03
CA GLN A 104 20.43 -6.26 -3.46
C GLN A 104 19.88 -7.45 -4.26
N ALA A 105 20.13 -8.68 -3.81
CA ALA A 105 19.62 -9.89 -4.46
C ALA A 105 18.08 -9.91 -4.50
N ILE A 106 17.41 -9.50 -3.42
CA ILE A 106 15.95 -9.38 -3.37
C ILE A 106 15.46 -8.29 -4.35
N ARG A 107 16.12 -7.10 -4.36
CA ARG A 107 15.78 -6.04 -5.34
C ARG A 107 15.84 -6.52 -6.77
N GLU A 108 16.86 -7.31 -7.12
CA GLU A 108 17.03 -7.82 -8.47
C GLU A 108 15.89 -8.76 -8.88
N VAL A 109 15.42 -9.61 -7.96
CA VAL A 109 14.25 -10.46 -8.20
C VAL A 109 13.01 -9.61 -8.45
N LEU A 110 12.72 -8.67 -7.56
CA LEU A 110 11.53 -7.82 -7.64
C LEU A 110 11.52 -6.89 -8.86
N ALA A 111 12.70 -6.39 -9.26
CA ALA A 111 12.85 -5.50 -10.41
C ALA A 111 12.89 -6.22 -11.75
N ARG A 112 13.30 -7.49 -11.77
CA ARG A 112 13.50 -8.27 -12.99
C ARG A 112 12.23 -8.30 -13.83
N ASN A 113 12.33 -7.84 -15.08
CA ASN A 113 11.19 -7.74 -16.00
C ASN A 113 9.98 -6.99 -15.41
N ARG A 114 10.22 -6.08 -14.45
CA ARG A 114 9.17 -5.37 -13.69
C ARG A 114 8.23 -6.32 -12.93
N ALA A 115 8.73 -7.45 -12.43
CA ALA A 115 7.94 -8.52 -11.84
C ALA A 115 6.98 -8.02 -10.76
N LEU A 116 7.48 -7.29 -9.74
CA LEU A 116 6.65 -6.74 -8.67
C LEU A 116 5.51 -5.87 -9.21
N VAL A 117 5.83 -4.91 -10.08
CA VAL A 117 4.83 -3.97 -10.61
C VAL A 117 3.79 -4.69 -11.48
N ASN A 118 4.21 -5.65 -12.29
CA ASN A 118 3.30 -6.41 -13.14
C ASN A 118 2.37 -7.27 -12.30
N CYS A 119 2.89 -7.99 -11.30
CA CYS A 119 2.07 -8.78 -10.38
C CYS A 119 1.05 -7.90 -9.64
N VAL A 120 1.47 -6.74 -9.11
CA VAL A 120 0.55 -5.78 -8.47
C VAL A 120 -0.53 -5.32 -9.44
N ALA A 121 -0.18 -4.93 -10.67
CA ALA A 121 -1.13 -4.49 -11.68
C ALA A 121 -2.14 -5.59 -12.06
N GLU A 122 -1.69 -6.82 -12.21
CA GLU A 122 -2.54 -7.99 -12.50
C GLU A 122 -3.53 -8.26 -11.36
N ARG A 123 -3.07 -8.20 -10.11
CA ARG A 123 -3.93 -8.36 -8.93
C ARG A 123 -4.99 -7.25 -8.83
N ILE A 124 -4.61 -6.01 -9.16
CA ILE A 124 -5.55 -4.88 -9.21
C ILE A 124 -6.57 -5.09 -10.33
N ALA A 125 -6.15 -5.54 -11.50
CA ALA A 125 -7.02 -5.71 -12.66
C ALA A 125 -8.00 -6.91 -12.56
N ALA A 126 -7.76 -7.85 -11.65
CA ALA A 126 -8.57 -9.07 -11.52
C ALA A 126 -9.99 -8.85 -10.97
N GLY A 127 -10.35 -7.62 -10.59
CA GLY A 127 -11.64 -7.28 -9.99
C GLY A 127 -12.78 -7.09 -11.00
N GLY A 128 -14.00 -6.98 -10.47
CA GLY A 128 -15.22 -6.62 -11.20
C GLY A 128 -15.61 -5.15 -11.03
N PRO A 129 -16.76 -4.73 -11.55
CA PRO A 129 -17.17 -3.32 -11.63
C PRO A 129 -17.31 -2.60 -10.28
N ARG A 130 -17.53 -3.34 -9.18
CA ARG A 130 -17.67 -2.78 -7.82
C ARG A 130 -16.44 -3.01 -6.95
N THR A 131 -15.38 -3.53 -7.54
CA THR A 131 -14.15 -3.83 -6.78
C THR A 131 -13.50 -2.56 -6.28
N ILE A 132 -13.09 -2.59 -5.01
CA ILE A 132 -12.11 -1.69 -4.42
C ILE A 132 -10.92 -2.53 -3.98
N VAL A 133 -9.73 -2.21 -4.48
CA VAL A 133 -8.50 -2.88 -4.07
C VAL A 133 -7.89 -2.15 -2.88
N LEU A 134 -7.59 -2.90 -1.82
CA LEU A 134 -6.85 -2.43 -0.65
C LEU A 134 -5.45 -3.01 -0.71
N LEU A 135 -4.49 -2.20 -1.15
CA LEU A 135 -3.08 -2.56 -1.25
C LEU A 135 -2.43 -2.34 0.12
N THR A 136 -2.03 -3.42 0.77
CA THR A 136 -1.61 -3.42 2.17
C THR A 136 -0.17 -3.88 2.35
N GLU A 137 0.39 -3.62 3.53
CA GLU A 137 1.73 -4.06 3.93
C GLU A 137 2.86 -3.41 3.12
N ASP A 138 2.64 -2.15 2.77
CA ASP A 138 3.60 -1.31 2.07
C ASP A 138 4.93 -1.18 2.83
N GLU A 139 4.90 -1.27 4.15
CA GLU A 139 6.08 -1.29 5.00
C GLU A 139 7.07 -2.42 4.69
N LEU A 140 6.56 -3.54 4.16
CA LEU A 140 7.38 -4.72 3.85
C LEU A 140 8.08 -4.65 2.49
N LEU A 141 7.77 -3.64 1.69
CA LEU A 141 8.58 -3.33 0.50
C LEU A 141 9.95 -2.79 0.85
N HIS A 142 10.07 -2.18 2.03
CA HIS A 142 11.35 -1.64 2.49
C HIS A 142 12.26 -2.77 2.99
N PRO A 143 13.59 -2.74 2.67
CA PRO A 143 14.32 -1.70 1.95
C PRO A 143 14.42 -1.92 0.43
N TYR A 144 13.64 -2.81 -0.12
CA TYR A 144 13.82 -3.33 -1.48
C TYR A 144 13.24 -2.41 -2.55
N PHE A 145 12.05 -1.85 -2.29
CA PHE A 145 11.30 -1.09 -3.29
C PHE A 145 10.65 0.15 -2.66
N ARG A 146 10.34 1.15 -3.49
CA ARG A 146 9.65 2.37 -3.06
C ARG A 146 8.21 2.38 -3.57
N THR A 147 7.26 2.71 -2.71
CA THR A 147 5.83 2.86 -3.06
C THR A 147 5.63 3.76 -4.27
N ARG A 148 6.36 4.86 -4.34
CA ARG A 148 6.29 5.78 -5.47
C ARG A 148 6.66 5.14 -6.80
N ALA A 149 7.59 4.21 -6.83
CA ALA A 149 7.96 3.50 -8.05
C ALA A 149 6.80 2.60 -8.52
N ILE A 150 6.05 2.01 -7.57
CA ILE A 150 4.83 1.27 -7.86
C ILE A 150 3.77 2.21 -8.40
N GLU A 151 3.46 3.31 -7.70
CA GLU A 151 2.48 4.31 -8.14
C GLU A 151 2.76 4.78 -9.58
N SER A 152 3.99 5.21 -9.83
CA SER A 152 4.39 5.70 -11.16
C SER A 152 4.22 4.66 -12.27
N ALA A 153 4.41 3.39 -11.94
CA ALA A 153 4.29 2.29 -12.89
C ALA A 153 2.85 1.81 -13.06
N LEU A 154 1.95 2.17 -12.15
CA LEU A 154 0.51 1.87 -12.21
C LEU A 154 -0.29 2.91 -13.00
N VAL A 155 0.28 4.07 -13.31
CA VAL A 155 -0.40 5.13 -14.09
C VAL A 155 -0.99 4.54 -15.38
N GLY A 156 -2.30 4.76 -15.59
CA GLY A 156 -3.04 4.21 -16.73
C GLY A 156 -3.28 2.70 -16.70
N ARG A 157 -2.98 2.03 -15.59
CA ARG A 157 -3.13 0.57 -15.41
C ARG A 157 -4.09 0.18 -14.28
N VAL A 158 -4.75 1.16 -13.66
CA VAL A 158 -5.62 0.96 -12.49
C VAL A 158 -7.09 1.06 -12.92
N PRO A 159 -7.77 -0.05 -13.27
CA PRO A 159 -9.17 -0.01 -13.71
C PRO A 159 -10.16 0.11 -12.55
N HIS A 160 -9.73 -0.15 -11.32
CA HIS A 160 -10.55 -0.14 -10.12
C HIS A 160 -10.00 0.82 -9.08
N PRO A 161 -10.86 1.44 -8.25
CA PRO A 161 -10.41 2.21 -7.09
C PRO A 161 -9.42 1.40 -6.25
N THR A 162 -8.20 1.94 -6.10
CA THR A 162 -7.13 1.27 -5.39
C THR A 162 -6.62 2.16 -4.27
N VAL A 163 -6.64 1.65 -3.04
CA VAL A 163 -6.22 2.35 -1.84
C VAL A 163 -4.92 1.75 -1.33
N ILE A 164 -3.85 2.52 -1.36
CA ILE A 164 -2.55 2.13 -0.79
C ILE A 164 -2.56 2.50 0.69
N PHE A 165 -2.42 1.51 1.55
CA PHE A 165 -2.27 1.68 2.99
C PHE A 165 -0.83 2.05 3.32
N TYR A 166 -0.59 3.36 3.51
CA TYR A 166 0.74 3.94 3.57
C TYR A 166 1.15 4.32 5.00
N PRO A 167 2.12 3.62 5.61
CA PRO A 167 2.64 3.96 6.93
C PRO A 167 3.61 5.13 6.84
N GLY A 168 3.15 6.33 7.18
CA GLY A 168 3.94 7.54 7.07
C GLY A 168 3.20 8.75 7.61
N ARG A 169 3.60 9.92 7.15
CA ARG A 169 2.91 11.19 7.45
C ARG A 169 2.86 12.06 6.20
N ARG A 170 1.87 12.93 6.16
CA ARG A 170 1.80 13.96 5.12
C ARG A 170 2.71 15.12 5.47
N VAL A 171 3.34 15.69 4.43
CA VAL A 171 4.14 16.89 4.50
C VAL A 171 3.61 17.87 3.47
N GLY A 172 3.03 18.96 3.93
CA GLY A 172 2.33 19.89 3.05
C GLY A 172 1.16 19.25 2.32
N GLN A 173 0.91 19.70 1.10
CA GLN A 173 -0.25 19.29 0.32
C GLN A 173 -0.02 17.98 -0.48
N TYR A 174 1.20 17.75 -0.95
CA TYR A 174 1.54 16.68 -1.89
C TYR A 174 2.77 15.85 -1.49
N GLY A 175 3.31 16.06 -0.31
CA GLY A 175 4.48 15.34 0.19
C GLY A 175 4.08 14.20 1.12
N LEU A 176 4.82 13.11 1.05
CA LEU A 176 4.72 11.97 1.97
C LEU A 176 6.09 11.62 2.53
N HIS A 177 6.11 11.24 3.80
CA HIS A 177 7.30 10.84 4.53
C HIS A 177 7.13 9.39 4.99
N PHE A 178 7.72 8.47 4.24
CA PHE A 178 7.56 7.03 4.47
C PHE A 178 8.22 6.60 5.78
N LEU A 179 7.50 5.82 6.58
CA LEU A 179 7.93 5.27 7.87
C LEU A 179 8.45 6.31 8.88
N GLY A 180 8.33 7.61 8.59
CA GLY A 180 8.92 8.67 9.41
C GLY A 180 10.47 8.70 9.40
N TYR A 181 11.10 7.89 8.57
CA TYR A 181 12.54 7.68 8.48
C TYR A 181 13.14 8.14 7.14
N TYR A 182 12.42 7.88 6.04
CA TYR A 182 12.90 8.25 4.72
C TYR A 182 12.77 9.74 4.45
N PRO A 183 13.62 10.32 3.58
CA PRO A 183 13.43 11.68 3.10
C PRO A 183 12.02 11.86 2.53
N GLU A 184 11.53 13.09 2.62
CA GLU A 184 10.27 13.47 2.01
C GLU A 184 10.29 13.17 0.51
N ASP A 185 9.24 12.50 0.06
CA ASP A 185 8.98 12.26 -1.34
C ASP A 185 7.78 13.12 -1.77
N GLY A 186 7.99 14.01 -2.70
CA GLY A 186 6.99 14.98 -3.16
C GLY A 186 6.33 14.58 -4.48
N ASN A 187 5.35 15.39 -4.89
CA ASN A 187 4.66 15.26 -6.18
C ASN A 187 3.80 14.01 -6.36
N TYR A 188 3.16 13.54 -5.30
CA TYR A 188 2.11 12.54 -5.42
C TYR A 188 0.90 13.14 -6.16
N ARG A 189 0.45 12.42 -7.20
CA ARG A 189 -0.72 12.81 -8.00
C ARG A 189 -2.02 12.22 -7.47
N SER A 190 -1.91 11.21 -6.63
CA SER A 190 -3.01 10.49 -6.02
C SER A 190 -3.68 11.29 -4.91
N THR A 191 -4.93 10.99 -4.61
CA THR A 191 -5.65 11.59 -3.49
C THR A 191 -5.13 11.06 -2.16
N LEU A 192 -4.71 11.95 -1.26
CA LEU A 192 -4.22 11.60 0.08
C LEU A 192 -5.35 11.75 1.09
N VAL A 193 -5.57 10.71 1.90
CA VAL A 193 -6.56 10.65 2.98
C VAL A 193 -5.86 10.33 4.30
N GLY A 194 -6.27 10.96 5.39
CA GLY A 194 -5.61 10.82 6.69
C GLY A 194 -4.23 11.49 6.75
N GLY A 195 -3.46 11.17 7.78
CA GLY A 195 -2.08 11.65 7.95
C GLY A 195 -1.91 13.14 8.24
N LEU A 196 -3.01 13.88 8.45
CA LEU A 196 -3.01 15.26 8.94
C LEU A 196 -3.17 15.23 10.47
N GLU A 197 -2.16 15.70 11.16
CA GLU A 197 -2.21 16.00 12.61
C GLU A 197 -1.60 17.36 12.88
#